data_c8660b13a1c72a35ecc629bc070df354
#
_entry.id   c8660b13a1c72a35ecc629bc070df354
#
_cell.length_a   1.000
_cell.length_b   1.000
_cell.length_c   1.000
_cell.angle_alpha   90.00
_cell.angle_beta   90.00
_cell.angle_gamma   90.00
#
_symmetry.space_group_name_H-M   'P 1'
#
loop_
_entity.id
_entity.type
_entity.pdbx_description
1 polymer ?
#
loop_
_entity_poly.entity_id
_entity_poly.type
_entity_poly.pdbx_seq_one_letter_code
_entity_poly.pdbx_strand_id
1 'polypeptide(L)'
;MLLSLFALLLGLLPAPAQAASLTEVTGFGSNPGNLQMFRYVPDGLPAGRPLVVALHGCTQSAAAYDNETGWTRWADEWGFALLLPQQRSANNANSCFNWFQSADFSRGQGEALSVKQMVDRMAGDHGTDRSRVFVTGLSAGGAMTAVMAASYPDVFAGAAVVAGLPFDCARTVAAAFGCMSPGSDLGARQWGDKVRAAYPSYAGPYPTMAVWHGTADATVAPMNMTELVEQWTDVHGTDPVAEVSDTVQGHPHKVYRDNGGRDVVETYSLTGMGHGQPVDPGSGEAQCGVAGAYVLDANICASYRIGRSWGLAAPDGGGTLPAPSTPTVTAVSGSSVSLTWGAVAGAVSYRVLRDGAVAGAPSSASFTDTGLSPGSTYTYTVSAVDGSGAAGSPSAPVRATTTGTPPACHTDNNYNHVAAGRAHQVLGTVYANGSGQNMGLYNVFVTHTLEETSPGHFVIADSGCPS
;
A
#
# COMPACT_ATOMS: atom_id res chain seq x y z
N MET A 1 -26.39 -62.66 -31.06
CA MET A 1 -26.90 -61.61 -30.11
C MET A 1 -25.71 -61.10 -29.33
N LEU A 2 -25.03 -60.01 -29.79
CA LEU A 2 -23.95 -59.35 -29.06
C LEU A 2 -24.55 -58.16 -28.31
N LEU A 3 -24.49 -58.18 -26.98
CA LEU A 3 -24.80 -57.04 -26.16
C LEU A 3 -23.52 -56.17 -26.01
N SER A 4 -23.56 -54.96 -26.56
CA SER A 4 -22.51 -53.94 -26.37
C SER A 4 -22.78 -53.19 -25.03
N LEU A 5 -21.85 -53.32 -24.11
CA LEU A 5 -21.83 -52.58 -22.87
C LEU A 5 -21.24 -51.17 -23.14
N PHE A 6 -22.07 -50.11 -23.10
CA PHE A 6 -21.63 -48.72 -23.15
C PHE A 6 -21.27 -48.32 -21.73
N ALA A 7 -20.00 -48.19 -21.42
CA ALA A 7 -19.53 -47.60 -20.16
C ALA A 7 -19.62 -46.07 -20.26
N LEU A 8 -20.52 -45.45 -19.45
CA LEU A 8 -20.67 -44.03 -19.32
C LEU A 8 -19.55 -43.51 -18.40
N LEU A 9 -18.50 -42.90 -18.95
CA LEU A 9 -17.52 -42.15 -18.19
C LEU A 9 -18.19 -40.80 -17.72
N LEU A 10 -18.68 -40.76 -16.50
CA LEU A 10 -18.96 -39.49 -15.85
C LEU A 10 -17.63 -38.79 -15.52
N GLY A 11 -17.24 -37.80 -16.32
CA GLY A 11 -16.16 -36.89 -16.01
C GLY A 11 -16.54 -36.10 -14.76
N LEU A 12 -15.78 -36.26 -13.65
CA LEU A 12 -15.82 -35.38 -12.52
C LEU A 12 -15.34 -33.98 -12.99
N LEU A 13 -16.27 -33.08 -13.21
CA LEU A 13 -15.95 -31.66 -13.34
C LEU A 13 -15.34 -31.20 -12.00
N PRO A 14 -14.18 -30.53 -12.00
CA PRO A 14 -13.68 -29.93 -10.77
C PRO A 14 -14.74 -28.97 -10.23
N ALA A 15 -15.03 -29.07 -8.95
CA ALA A 15 -15.89 -28.09 -8.27
C ALA A 15 -15.27 -26.70 -8.44
N PRO A 16 -16.08 -25.65 -8.68
CA PRO A 16 -15.55 -24.31 -8.76
C PRO A 16 -14.78 -24.01 -7.47
N ALA A 17 -13.55 -23.52 -7.61
CA ALA A 17 -12.75 -23.05 -6.48
C ALA A 17 -13.59 -21.98 -5.76
N GLN A 18 -13.85 -22.20 -4.48
CA GLN A 18 -14.58 -21.23 -3.65
C GLN A 18 -13.61 -20.07 -3.43
N ALA A 19 -13.99 -18.86 -3.84
CA ALA A 19 -13.16 -17.68 -3.64
C ALA A 19 -12.76 -17.53 -2.16
N ALA A 20 -11.51 -17.16 -1.90
CA ALA A 20 -10.99 -16.95 -0.57
C ALA A 20 -11.90 -15.97 0.20
N SER A 21 -12.15 -16.24 1.46
CA SER A 21 -13.02 -15.45 2.31
C SER A 21 -12.47 -15.35 3.73
N LEU A 22 -12.85 -14.29 4.43
CA LEU A 22 -12.51 -14.13 5.84
C LEU A 22 -13.15 -15.27 6.66
N THR A 23 -12.31 -16.03 7.36
CA THR A 23 -12.73 -17.26 8.07
C THR A 23 -12.35 -17.17 9.54
N GLU A 24 -13.30 -17.47 10.44
CA GLU A 24 -13.02 -17.61 11.88
C GLU A 24 -12.29 -18.92 12.16
N VAL A 25 -11.24 -18.85 12.99
CA VAL A 25 -10.45 -20.01 13.44
C VAL A 25 -10.57 -20.17 14.94
N THR A 26 -10.92 -21.36 15.38
CA THR A 26 -11.00 -21.71 16.79
C THR A 26 -9.84 -22.62 17.20
N GLY A 27 -9.57 -22.72 18.51
CA GLY A 27 -8.57 -23.67 19.04
C GLY A 27 -7.13 -23.36 18.61
N PHE A 28 -6.76 -22.08 18.53
CA PHE A 28 -5.42 -21.62 18.14
C PHE A 28 -4.40 -21.54 19.31
N GLY A 29 -4.81 -21.94 20.51
CA GLY A 29 -3.99 -21.93 21.72
C GLY A 29 -4.84 -21.79 22.98
N SER A 30 -4.20 -21.44 24.11
CA SER A 30 -4.89 -21.18 25.37
C SER A 30 -5.74 -19.91 25.37
N ASN A 31 -5.43 -18.97 24.48
CA ASN A 31 -6.15 -17.72 24.26
C ASN A 31 -6.47 -16.94 25.55
N PRO A 32 -5.46 -16.57 26.36
CA PRO A 32 -5.71 -15.91 27.64
C PRO A 32 -6.34 -14.53 27.53
N GLY A 33 -6.17 -13.83 26.40
CA GLY A 33 -6.84 -12.57 26.10
C GLY A 33 -8.26 -12.74 25.58
N ASN A 34 -8.79 -13.96 25.48
CA ASN A 34 -10.14 -14.26 25.02
C ASN A 34 -10.54 -13.57 23.71
N LEU A 35 -9.59 -13.45 22.76
CA LEU A 35 -9.81 -12.85 21.43
C LEU A 35 -10.48 -13.85 20.47
N GLN A 36 -11.03 -13.34 19.38
CA GLN A 36 -11.39 -14.16 18.21
C GLN A 36 -10.29 -14.06 17.16
N MET A 37 -10.08 -15.15 16.43
CA MET A 37 -9.11 -15.21 15.34
C MET A 37 -9.85 -15.28 14.01
N PHE A 38 -9.63 -14.30 13.14
CA PHE A 38 -10.05 -14.37 11.76
C PHE A 38 -8.82 -14.39 10.85
N ARG A 39 -8.94 -15.07 9.72
CA ARG A 39 -7.89 -15.13 8.72
C ARG A 39 -8.45 -14.99 7.30
N TYR A 40 -7.63 -14.43 6.43
CA TYR A 40 -7.79 -14.49 4.99
C TYR A 40 -6.53 -15.07 4.37
N VAL A 41 -6.69 -16.07 3.52
CA VAL A 41 -5.57 -16.73 2.82
C VAL A 41 -5.97 -16.82 1.36
N PRO A 42 -5.24 -16.15 0.45
CA PRO A 42 -5.49 -16.24 -0.98
C PRO A 42 -5.52 -17.68 -1.49
N ASP A 43 -6.38 -17.95 -2.47
CA ASP A 43 -6.48 -19.28 -3.07
C ASP A 43 -5.14 -19.73 -3.66
N GLY A 44 -4.72 -20.94 -3.30
CA GLY A 44 -3.47 -21.49 -3.80
C GLY A 44 -2.21 -20.83 -3.26
N LEU A 45 -2.28 -20.02 -2.20
CA LEU A 45 -1.11 -19.39 -1.58
C LEU A 45 -0.07 -20.46 -1.17
N PRO A 46 1.15 -20.45 -1.74
CA PRO A 46 2.16 -21.45 -1.41
C PRO A 46 2.71 -21.23 0.02
N ALA A 47 3.27 -22.27 0.62
CA ALA A 47 4.03 -22.14 1.88
C ALA A 47 5.25 -21.21 1.71
N GLY A 48 5.74 -20.65 2.81
CA GLY A 48 6.86 -19.72 2.82
C GLY A 48 6.48 -18.27 2.47
N ARG A 49 5.17 -17.95 2.39
CA ARG A 49 4.70 -16.59 2.13
C ARG A 49 4.60 -15.77 3.42
N PRO A 50 4.72 -14.44 3.34
CA PRO A 50 4.61 -13.56 4.50
C PRO A 50 3.26 -13.66 5.21
N LEU A 51 3.23 -13.16 6.46
CA LEU A 51 2.01 -12.98 7.24
C LEU A 51 1.88 -11.51 7.67
N VAL A 52 0.73 -10.91 7.44
CA VAL A 52 0.35 -9.61 8.00
C VAL A 52 -0.70 -9.80 9.08
N VAL A 53 -0.48 -9.21 10.24
CA VAL A 53 -1.45 -9.12 11.34
C VAL A 53 -2.04 -7.72 11.32
N ALA A 54 -3.35 -7.60 11.13
CA ALA A 54 -4.07 -6.32 11.06
C ALA A 54 -5.06 -6.20 12.23
N LEU A 55 -4.84 -5.18 13.09
CA LEU A 55 -5.55 -4.97 14.35
C LEU A 55 -6.51 -3.80 14.22
N HIS A 56 -7.81 -4.05 14.35
CA HIS A 56 -8.85 -3.03 14.23
C HIS A 56 -8.84 -2.00 15.38
N GLY A 57 -9.44 -0.84 15.16
CA GLY A 57 -9.67 0.17 16.20
C GLY A 57 -10.87 -0.16 17.11
N CYS A 58 -11.09 0.67 18.13
CA CYS A 58 -12.28 0.55 18.98
C CYS A 58 -13.57 0.59 18.15
N THR A 59 -14.58 -0.13 18.59
CA THR A 59 -15.93 -0.27 17.97
C THR A 59 -15.95 -0.92 16.57
N GLN A 60 -14.79 -1.25 16.01
CA GLN A 60 -14.69 -1.99 14.75
C GLN A 60 -14.69 -3.50 14.95
N SER A 61 -14.67 -4.23 13.84
CA SER A 61 -14.54 -5.69 13.78
C SER A 61 -13.47 -6.08 12.76
N ALA A 62 -13.02 -7.33 12.81
CA ALA A 62 -12.10 -7.88 11.82
C ALA A 62 -12.66 -7.72 10.39
N ALA A 63 -13.93 -8.05 10.18
CA ALA A 63 -14.56 -7.95 8.86
C ALA A 63 -14.70 -6.51 8.35
N ALA A 64 -15.07 -5.55 9.22
CA ALA A 64 -15.16 -4.15 8.83
C ALA A 64 -13.77 -3.60 8.47
N TYR A 65 -12.77 -3.86 9.31
CA TYR A 65 -11.41 -3.39 9.11
C TYR A 65 -10.78 -3.98 7.84
N ASP A 66 -11.03 -5.26 7.56
CA ASP A 66 -10.59 -5.91 6.32
C ASP A 66 -11.20 -5.24 5.07
N ASN A 67 -12.53 -5.11 5.04
CA ASN A 67 -13.25 -4.54 3.90
C ASN A 67 -12.87 -3.08 3.64
N GLU A 68 -12.66 -2.29 4.69
CA GLU A 68 -12.45 -0.85 4.59
C GLU A 68 -10.99 -0.48 4.28
N THR A 69 -10.02 -1.25 4.77
CA THR A 69 -8.59 -0.88 4.66
C THR A 69 -7.88 -1.40 3.40
N GLY A 70 -8.51 -2.34 2.68
CA GLY A 70 -8.00 -2.90 1.43
C GLY A 70 -6.86 -3.92 1.59
N TRP A 71 -6.60 -4.45 2.80
CA TRP A 71 -5.54 -5.45 3.01
C TRP A 71 -5.76 -6.73 2.23
N THR A 72 -7.01 -7.19 2.10
CA THR A 72 -7.37 -8.38 1.30
C THR A 72 -6.95 -8.25 -0.15
N ARG A 73 -7.16 -7.07 -0.77
CA ARG A 73 -6.69 -6.81 -2.13
C ARG A 73 -5.19 -7.05 -2.27
N TRP A 74 -4.40 -6.51 -1.34
CA TRP A 74 -2.94 -6.67 -1.40
C TRP A 74 -2.50 -8.08 -1.06
N ALA A 75 -3.24 -8.80 -0.20
CA ALA A 75 -3.00 -10.22 0.06
C ALA A 75 -3.12 -11.04 -1.24
N ASP A 76 -4.15 -10.77 -2.04
CA ASP A 76 -4.35 -11.42 -3.34
C ASP A 76 -3.27 -11.02 -4.36
N GLU A 77 -3.00 -9.70 -4.49
CA GLU A 77 -2.07 -9.20 -5.50
C GLU A 77 -0.61 -9.56 -5.20
N TRP A 78 -0.21 -9.54 -3.92
CA TRP A 78 1.19 -9.72 -3.51
C TRP A 78 1.48 -11.10 -2.91
N GLY A 79 0.45 -11.89 -2.68
CA GLY A 79 0.57 -13.27 -2.22
C GLY A 79 1.12 -13.39 -0.80
N PHE A 80 0.39 -12.89 0.18
CA PHE A 80 0.66 -13.09 1.60
C PHE A 80 -0.61 -13.52 2.34
N ALA A 81 -0.46 -14.13 3.52
CA ALA A 81 -1.59 -14.46 4.38
C ALA A 81 -1.94 -13.27 5.31
N LEU A 82 -3.21 -13.09 5.59
CA LEU A 82 -3.71 -12.04 6.49
C LEU A 82 -4.35 -12.66 7.74
N LEU A 83 -3.97 -12.14 8.90
CA LEU A 83 -4.51 -12.49 10.21
C LEU A 83 -5.18 -11.25 10.82
N LEU A 84 -6.44 -11.38 11.22
CA LEU A 84 -7.23 -10.29 11.81
C LEU A 84 -7.74 -10.73 13.19
N PRO A 85 -6.95 -10.50 14.25
CA PRO A 85 -7.43 -10.66 15.62
C PRO A 85 -8.61 -9.73 15.88
N GLN A 86 -9.65 -10.24 16.54
CA GLN A 86 -10.81 -9.44 16.92
C GLN A 86 -11.01 -9.40 18.41
N GLN A 87 -11.19 -8.20 18.93
CA GLN A 87 -11.57 -7.96 20.31
C GLN A 87 -13.05 -8.30 20.53
N ARG A 88 -13.36 -8.75 21.73
CA ARG A 88 -14.74 -9.03 22.16
C ARG A 88 -15.26 -7.93 23.08
N SER A 89 -16.52 -7.55 22.91
CA SER A 89 -17.18 -6.59 23.81
C SER A 89 -17.24 -7.09 25.28
N ALA A 90 -17.15 -8.38 25.51
CA ALA A 90 -17.06 -8.96 26.85
C ALA A 90 -15.71 -8.65 27.56
N ASN A 91 -14.63 -8.40 26.81
CA ASN A 91 -13.33 -8.00 27.38
C ASN A 91 -13.25 -6.47 27.55
N ASN A 92 -13.82 -5.74 26.58
CA ASN A 92 -13.84 -4.29 26.56
C ASN A 92 -15.13 -3.82 25.89
N ALA A 93 -15.95 -3.04 26.60
CA ALA A 93 -17.29 -2.65 26.13
C ALA A 93 -17.29 -1.90 24.78
N ASN A 94 -16.16 -1.23 24.45
CA ASN A 94 -15.95 -0.56 23.16
C ASN A 94 -15.16 -1.43 22.17
N SER A 95 -14.97 -2.70 22.45
CA SER A 95 -14.14 -3.59 21.63
C SER A 95 -12.74 -3.04 21.33
N CYS A 96 -12.15 -2.26 22.24
CA CYS A 96 -10.77 -1.80 22.15
C CYS A 96 -9.82 -2.90 22.64
N PHE A 97 -8.69 -3.11 21.97
CA PHE A 97 -7.59 -3.87 22.58
C PHE A 97 -7.12 -3.20 23.87
N ASN A 98 -6.82 -4.00 24.89
CA ASN A 98 -6.49 -3.53 26.24
C ASN A 98 -4.98 -3.19 26.38
N TRP A 99 -4.43 -2.44 25.45
CA TRP A 99 -3.03 -2.03 25.35
C TRP A 99 -2.48 -1.30 26.59
N PHE A 100 -3.37 -0.85 27.49
CA PHE A 100 -3.08 -0.15 28.74
C PHE A 100 -3.21 -1.03 29.98
N GLN A 101 -3.39 -2.34 29.83
CA GLN A 101 -3.46 -3.29 30.95
C GLN A 101 -2.26 -4.23 30.93
N SER A 102 -1.44 -4.22 32.00
CA SER A 102 -0.22 -5.01 32.06
C SER A 102 -0.47 -6.52 31.87
N ALA A 103 -1.64 -7.02 32.30
CA ALA A 103 -2.03 -8.41 32.09
C ALA A 103 -2.29 -8.75 30.62
N ASP A 104 -2.57 -7.76 29.77
CA ASP A 104 -2.89 -7.94 28.36
C ASP A 104 -1.74 -7.59 27.42
N PHE A 105 -0.86 -6.64 27.82
CA PHE A 105 0.25 -6.23 26.96
C PHE A 105 1.60 -6.91 27.29
N SER A 106 1.72 -7.64 28.42
CA SER A 106 3.00 -8.26 28.78
C SER A 106 3.26 -9.54 27.98
N ARG A 107 4.53 -9.76 27.64
CA ARG A 107 4.96 -11.01 26.99
C ARG A 107 4.51 -12.26 27.77
N GLY A 108 3.92 -13.22 27.09
CA GLY A 108 3.45 -14.48 27.69
C GLY A 108 2.11 -14.40 28.38
N GLN A 109 1.38 -13.30 28.29
CA GLN A 109 0.10 -13.07 28.97
C GLN A 109 -0.94 -12.43 28.04
N GLY A 110 -2.21 -12.52 28.44
CA GLY A 110 -3.35 -11.77 27.92
C GLY A 110 -3.49 -11.72 26.40
N GLU A 111 -3.85 -10.55 25.91
CA GLU A 111 -4.09 -10.34 24.48
C GLU A 111 -2.83 -10.50 23.64
N ALA A 112 -1.67 -10.03 24.14
CA ALA A 112 -0.41 -10.16 23.44
C ALA A 112 -0.02 -11.63 23.21
N LEU A 113 -0.21 -12.51 24.20
CA LEU A 113 0.00 -13.96 24.02
C LEU A 113 -1.02 -14.56 23.05
N SER A 114 -2.29 -14.14 23.11
CA SER A 114 -3.33 -14.62 22.20
C SER A 114 -2.99 -14.31 20.75
N VAL A 115 -2.57 -13.08 20.43
CA VAL A 115 -2.12 -12.69 19.07
C VAL A 115 -0.92 -13.53 18.64
N LYS A 116 0.07 -13.74 19.53
CA LYS A 116 1.24 -14.59 19.24
C LYS A 116 0.81 -16.04 18.92
N GLN A 117 -0.13 -16.61 19.65
CA GLN A 117 -0.65 -17.96 19.38
C GLN A 117 -1.39 -18.05 18.04
N MET A 118 -2.08 -16.97 17.63
CA MET A 118 -2.70 -16.88 16.29
C MET A 118 -1.63 -16.87 15.19
N VAL A 119 -0.52 -16.16 15.38
CA VAL A 119 0.63 -16.18 14.45
C VAL A 119 1.20 -17.60 14.34
N ASP A 120 1.38 -18.30 15.47
CA ASP A 120 1.86 -19.69 15.45
C ASP A 120 0.90 -20.62 14.71
N ARG A 121 -0.40 -20.40 14.89
CA ARG A 121 -1.44 -21.16 14.21
C ARG A 121 -1.39 -20.94 12.69
N MET A 122 -1.19 -19.70 12.24
CA MET A 122 -1.01 -19.41 10.81
C MET A 122 0.23 -20.10 10.24
N ALA A 123 1.33 -20.08 10.98
CA ALA A 123 2.55 -20.77 10.56
C ALA A 123 2.39 -22.28 10.51
N GLY A 124 1.62 -22.86 11.44
CA GLY A 124 1.30 -24.29 11.46
C GLY A 124 0.36 -24.73 10.34
N ASP A 125 -0.71 -23.97 10.10
CA ASP A 125 -1.76 -24.33 9.13
C ASP A 125 -1.34 -24.07 7.68
N HIS A 126 -0.59 -22.98 7.43
CA HIS A 126 -0.29 -22.49 6.09
C HIS A 126 1.20 -22.42 5.76
N GLY A 127 2.07 -22.79 6.72
CA GLY A 127 3.50 -22.73 6.53
C GLY A 127 4.02 -21.32 6.25
N THR A 128 3.42 -20.27 6.85
CA THR A 128 3.84 -18.89 6.62
C THR A 128 5.29 -18.67 7.07
N ASP A 129 6.00 -17.78 6.39
CA ASP A 129 7.40 -17.46 6.69
C ASP A 129 7.53 -16.74 8.04
N ARG A 130 8.13 -17.42 9.01
CA ARG A 130 8.31 -16.88 10.37
C ARG A 130 9.28 -15.69 10.43
N SER A 131 10.11 -15.49 9.42
CA SER A 131 11.00 -14.33 9.32
C SER A 131 10.35 -13.11 8.66
N ARG A 132 9.16 -13.28 8.10
CA ARG A 132 8.40 -12.25 7.39
C ARG A 132 6.99 -12.11 7.95
N VAL A 133 6.89 -11.88 9.26
CA VAL A 133 5.65 -11.59 9.98
C VAL A 133 5.62 -10.10 10.32
N PHE A 134 4.54 -9.45 9.97
CA PHE A 134 4.36 -8.00 10.15
C PHE A 134 3.08 -7.72 10.92
N VAL A 135 3.03 -6.56 11.62
CA VAL A 135 1.85 -6.17 12.38
C VAL A 135 1.51 -4.71 12.16
N THR A 136 0.22 -4.43 11.98
CA THR A 136 -0.31 -3.06 11.85
C THR A 136 -1.65 -2.94 12.57
N GLY A 137 -2.08 -1.71 12.82
CA GLY A 137 -3.40 -1.47 13.38
C GLY A 137 -3.72 0.00 13.56
N LEU A 138 -5.01 0.26 13.75
CA LEU A 138 -5.59 1.57 13.93
C LEU A 138 -5.91 1.85 15.40
N SER A 139 -5.58 3.04 15.93
CA SER A 139 -6.04 3.51 17.24
C SER A 139 -5.63 2.54 18.37
N ALA A 140 -6.57 1.93 19.08
CA ALA A 140 -6.28 0.87 20.06
C ALA A 140 -5.54 -0.33 19.42
N GLY A 141 -5.84 -0.68 18.15
CA GLY A 141 -5.07 -1.65 17.37
C GLY A 141 -3.67 -1.16 17.03
N GLY A 142 -3.49 0.16 16.79
CA GLY A 142 -2.18 0.78 16.63
C GLY A 142 -1.35 0.75 17.91
N ALA A 143 -1.95 1.03 19.06
CA ALA A 143 -1.28 0.87 20.35
C ALA A 143 -0.93 -0.60 20.65
N MET A 144 -1.82 -1.55 20.32
CA MET A 144 -1.53 -2.98 20.42
C MET A 144 -0.44 -3.41 19.42
N THR A 145 -0.32 -2.76 18.26
CA THR A 145 0.81 -2.94 17.33
C THR A 145 2.15 -2.60 17.99
N ALA A 146 2.23 -1.46 18.69
CA ALA A 146 3.41 -1.09 19.48
C ALA A 146 3.70 -2.10 20.60
N VAL A 147 2.64 -2.63 21.25
CA VAL A 147 2.75 -3.73 22.23
C VAL A 147 3.36 -4.98 21.59
N MET A 148 2.86 -5.41 20.45
CA MET A 148 3.35 -6.61 19.78
C MET A 148 4.80 -6.47 19.35
N ALA A 149 5.18 -5.31 18.79
CA ALA A 149 6.55 -5.01 18.39
C ALA A 149 7.52 -4.99 19.59
N ALA A 150 7.10 -4.49 20.76
CA ALA A 150 7.90 -4.42 21.96
C ALA A 150 7.97 -5.78 22.70
N SER A 151 6.84 -6.45 22.86
CA SER A 151 6.73 -7.69 23.66
C SER A 151 7.17 -8.93 22.89
N TYR A 152 7.10 -8.92 21.56
CA TYR A 152 7.49 -10.03 20.67
C TYR A 152 8.38 -9.57 19.51
N PRO A 153 9.50 -8.88 19.79
CA PRO A 153 10.42 -8.43 18.73
C PRO A 153 11.09 -9.61 17.99
N ASP A 154 11.06 -10.79 18.57
CA ASP A 154 11.53 -12.05 18.00
C ASP A 154 10.55 -12.70 17.02
N VAL A 155 9.35 -12.13 16.87
CA VAL A 155 8.28 -12.64 16.00
C VAL A 155 8.07 -11.71 14.80
N PHE A 156 8.13 -10.40 14.99
CA PHE A 156 7.78 -9.42 13.99
C PHE A 156 9.01 -8.80 13.32
N ALA A 157 9.01 -8.77 11.99
CA ALA A 157 10.07 -8.13 11.20
C ALA A 157 9.82 -6.62 11.03
N GLY A 158 8.56 -6.19 11.06
CA GLY A 158 8.16 -4.79 10.95
C GLY A 158 6.78 -4.56 11.55
N ALA A 159 6.56 -3.31 11.95
CA ALA A 159 5.32 -2.83 12.54
C ALA A 159 4.88 -1.51 11.92
N ALA A 160 3.57 -1.24 11.87
CA ALA A 160 3.03 0.03 11.41
C ALA A 160 1.88 0.51 12.31
N VAL A 161 2.10 1.61 13.00
CA VAL A 161 1.15 2.21 13.94
C VAL A 161 0.36 3.30 13.23
N VAL A 162 -0.96 3.15 13.13
CA VAL A 162 -1.84 4.16 12.54
C VAL A 162 -2.67 4.81 13.64
N ALA A 163 -2.53 6.12 13.82
CA ALA A 163 -3.23 6.92 14.84
C ALA A 163 -3.18 6.25 16.23
N GLY A 164 -2.04 5.64 16.57
CA GLY A 164 -1.83 4.88 17.80
C GLY A 164 -0.94 5.62 18.81
N LEU A 165 -0.39 4.86 19.75
CA LEU A 165 0.32 5.38 20.92
C LEU A 165 1.62 4.62 21.19
N PRO A 166 2.60 5.24 21.88
CA PRO A 166 3.83 4.56 22.32
C PRO A 166 3.54 3.39 23.26
N PHE A 167 4.38 2.37 23.15
CA PHE A 167 4.32 1.21 24.06
C PHE A 167 4.51 1.66 25.53
N ASP A 168 3.71 1.07 26.42
CA ASP A 168 3.72 1.30 27.87
C ASP A 168 3.55 2.78 28.27
N CYS A 169 2.80 3.52 27.49
CA CYS A 169 2.41 4.90 27.77
C CYS A 169 1.39 4.97 28.94
N ALA A 170 0.59 3.93 29.13
CA ALA A 170 -0.40 3.84 30.20
C ALA A 170 -0.46 2.43 30.80
N ARG A 171 -0.85 2.32 32.08
CA ARG A 171 -1.09 1.06 32.78
C ARG A 171 -2.44 0.99 33.49
N THR A 172 -3.28 1.99 33.25
CA THR A 172 -4.66 2.05 33.77
C THR A 172 -5.55 2.76 32.76
N VAL A 173 -6.85 2.53 32.83
CA VAL A 173 -7.85 3.22 31.98
C VAL A 173 -7.73 4.76 32.10
N ALA A 174 -7.60 5.27 33.31
CA ALA A 174 -7.48 6.73 33.53
C ALA A 174 -6.19 7.29 32.88
N ALA A 175 -5.06 6.59 33.01
CA ALA A 175 -3.81 6.98 32.37
C ALA A 175 -3.89 6.86 30.83
N ALA A 176 -4.65 5.89 30.30
CA ALA A 176 -4.84 5.73 28.86
C ALA A 176 -5.46 6.97 28.22
N PHE A 177 -6.47 7.59 28.84
CA PHE A 177 -7.04 8.84 28.33
C PHE A 177 -6.03 9.99 28.34
N GLY A 178 -5.21 10.11 29.39
CA GLY A 178 -4.14 11.11 29.44
C GLY A 178 -3.07 10.89 28.37
N CYS A 179 -2.72 9.64 28.10
CA CYS A 179 -1.81 9.29 27.04
C CYS A 179 -2.40 9.56 25.64
N MET A 180 -3.70 9.30 25.43
CA MET A 180 -4.38 9.65 24.17
C MET A 180 -4.37 11.17 23.95
N SER A 181 -4.74 11.96 24.96
CA SER A 181 -4.83 13.41 24.85
C SER A 181 -4.70 14.05 26.24
N PRO A 182 -3.78 15.02 26.47
CA PRO A 182 -2.92 15.67 25.45
C PRO A 182 -1.73 14.81 24.97
N GLY A 183 -1.47 13.65 25.58
CA GLY A 183 -0.30 12.82 25.36
C GLY A 183 0.66 12.84 26.56
N SER A 184 1.71 12.03 26.49
CA SER A 184 2.77 11.95 27.49
C SER A 184 4.10 12.28 26.82
N ASP A 185 4.75 13.34 27.22
CA ASP A 185 6.06 13.77 26.73
C ASP A 185 7.15 13.16 27.62
N LEU A 186 7.93 12.23 27.07
CA LEU A 186 9.10 11.62 27.70
C LEU A 186 10.27 11.71 26.74
N GLY A 187 11.50 11.78 27.26
CA GLY A 187 12.68 11.75 26.40
C GLY A 187 12.85 10.37 25.73
N ALA A 188 13.46 10.35 24.54
CA ALA A 188 13.63 9.17 23.69
C ALA A 188 14.19 7.94 24.45
N ARG A 189 15.22 8.16 25.30
CA ARG A 189 15.76 7.08 26.13
C ARG A 189 14.74 6.50 27.12
N GLN A 190 13.92 7.34 27.75
CA GLN A 190 12.91 6.85 28.68
C GLN A 190 11.85 6.00 27.95
N TRP A 191 11.50 6.40 26.74
CA TRP A 191 10.61 5.63 25.89
C TRP A 191 11.24 4.31 25.43
N GLY A 192 12.49 4.32 24.93
CA GLY A 192 13.17 3.12 24.49
C GLY A 192 13.44 2.12 25.63
N ASP A 193 13.74 2.62 26.85
CA ASP A 193 13.92 1.75 28.01
C ASP A 193 12.66 0.96 28.37
N LYS A 194 11.45 1.50 28.14
CA LYS A 194 10.20 0.76 28.30
C LYS A 194 10.10 -0.41 27.31
N VAL A 195 10.48 -0.21 26.06
CA VAL A 195 10.50 -1.29 25.03
C VAL A 195 11.52 -2.37 25.42
N ARG A 196 12.74 -1.98 25.80
CA ARG A 196 13.77 -2.94 26.23
C ARG A 196 13.33 -3.73 27.47
N ALA A 197 12.57 -3.10 28.38
CA ALA A 197 12.03 -3.75 29.57
C ALA A 197 10.92 -4.78 29.27
N ALA A 198 10.27 -4.74 28.09
CA ALA A 198 9.25 -5.72 27.71
C ALA A 198 9.82 -7.12 27.48
N TYR A 199 11.09 -7.20 27.02
CA TYR A 199 11.80 -8.46 26.84
C TYR A 199 13.31 -8.29 27.15
N PRO A 200 13.71 -8.23 28.45
CA PRO A 200 15.08 -7.84 28.84
C PRO A 200 16.20 -8.73 28.33
N SER A 201 15.92 -9.99 28.02
CA SER A 201 16.93 -10.92 27.47
C SER A 201 17.02 -10.89 25.94
N TYR A 202 16.22 -10.07 25.25
CA TYR A 202 16.27 -9.98 23.81
C TYR A 202 17.49 -9.17 23.35
N ALA A 203 18.31 -9.78 22.50
CA ALA A 203 19.51 -9.16 21.92
C ALA A 203 19.49 -9.14 20.38
N GLY A 204 18.34 -9.52 19.77
CA GLY A 204 18.18 -9.50 18.32
C GLY A 204 17.79 -8.11 17.80
N PRO A 205 17.65 -7.97 16.48
CA PRO A 205 17.17 -6.73 15.86
C PRO A 205 15.71 -6.49 16.18
N TYR A 206 15.36 -5.26 16.58
CA TYR A 206 13.97 -4.87 16.73
C TYR A 206 13.28 -4.69 15.37
N PRO A 207 11.92 -4.84 15.31
CA PRO A 207 11.13 -4.59 14.11
C PRO A 207 11.32 -3.15 13.59
N THR A 208 11.29 -2.95 12.27
CA THR A 208 11.13 -1.59 11.71
C THR A 208 9.77 -1.01 12.09
N MET A 209 9.67 0.32 12.18
CA MET A 209 8.45 0.99 12.62
C MET A 209 8.00 2.05 11.61
N ALA A 210 6.78 1.91 11.07
CA ALA A 210 6.11 2.99 10.35
C ALA A 210 5.05 3.66 11.25
N VAL A 211 4.98 4.98 11.25
CA VAL A 211 4.02 5.74 12.05
C VAL A 211 3.19 6.65 11.14
N TRP A 212 1.88 6.48 11.20
CA TRP A 212 0.89 7.20 10.40
C TRP A 212 -0.04 7.99 11.31
N HIS A 213 -0.12 9.31 11.16
CA HIS A 213 -0.94 10.12 12.06
C HIS A 213 -1.55 11.35 11.39
N GLY A 214 -2.84 11.60 11.64
CA GLY A 214 -3.53 12.79 11.16
C GLY A 214 -3.15 14.03 11.95
N THR A 215 -2.86 15.15 11.28
CA THR A 215 -2.48 16.40 11.96
C THR A 215 -3.65 17.08 12.68
N ALA A 216 -4.89 16.70 12.37
CA ALA A 216 -6.12 17.18 13.00
C ALA A 216 -6.79 16.11 13.88
N ASP A 217 -6.06 15.07 14.30
CA ASP A 217 -6.57 14.01 15.16
C ASP A 217 -6.86 14.59 16.56
N ALA A 218 -8.15 14.65 16.92
CA ALA A 218 -8.64 15.12 18.21
C ALA A 218 -8.90 13.99 19.22
N THR A 219 -8.74 12.72 18.81
CA THR A 219 -8.94 11.53 19.67
C THR A 219 -7.62 11.06 20.26
N VAL A 220 -6.62 10.88 19.41
CA VAL A 220 -5.24 10.59 19.80
C VAL A 220 -4.37 11.74 19.33
N ALA A 221 -3.86 12.54 20.27
CA ALA A 221 -3.13 13.75 19.96
C ALA A 221 -1.93 13.48 19.03
N PRO A 222 -1.70 14.32 18.00
CA PRO A 222 -0.62 14.13 17.03
C PRO A 222 0.78 14.07 17.66
N MET A 223 0.97 14.58 18.88
CA MET A 223 2.23 14.42 19.59
C MET A 223 2.63 12.95 19.79
N ASN A 224 1.67 12.02 19.88
CA ASN A 224 1.97 10.60 20.00
C ASN A 224 2.79 10.05 18.82
N MET A 225 2.72 10.69 17.66
CA MET A 225 3.61 10.37 16.54
C MET A 225 5.07 10.74 16.86
N THR A 226 5.32 11.88 17.48
CA THR A 226 6.67 12.30 17.90
C THR A 226 7.21 11.33 18.95
N GLU A 227 6.40 10.99 19.93
CA GLU A 227 6.78 10.07 21.00
C GLU A 227 7.07 8.64 20.47
N LEU A 228 6.32 8.18 19.46
CA LEU A 228 6.61 6.92 18.77
C LEU A 228 7.93 6.99 18.00
N VAL A 229 8.24 8.11 17.35
CA VAL A 229 9.54 8.33 16.70
C VAL A 229 10.66 8.26 17.73
N GLU A 230 10.55 8.99 18.83
CA GLU A 230 11.55 8.98 19.90
C GLU A 230 11.73 7.58 20.50
N GLN A 231 10.62 6.88 20.76
CA GLN A 231 10.66 5.52 21.28
C GLN A 231 11.44 4.57 20.38
N TRP A 232 11.14 4.57 19.09
CA TRP A 232 11.68 3.56 18.18
C TRP A 232 13.04 3.95 17.58
N THR A 233 13.37 5.24 17.44
CA THR A 233 14.74 5.65 17.09
C THR A 233 15.73 5.30 18.21
N ASP A 234 15.37 5.54 19.47
CA ASP A 234 16.22 5.14 20.60
C ASP A 234 16.41 3.60 20.70
N VAL A 235 15.34 2.84 20.41
CA VAL A 235 15.42 1.36 20.37
C VAL A 235 16.38 0.89 19.28
N HIS A 236 16.41 1.55 18.14
CA HIS A 236 17.31 1.26 17.02
C HIS A 236 18.72 1.87 17.17
N GLY A 237 18.95 2.64 18.24
CA GLY A 237 20.26 3.26 18.51
C GLY A 237 20.59 4.42 17.57
N THR A 238 19.57 5.11 17.06
CA THR A 238 19.70 6.34 16.27
C THR A 238 19.01 7.51 16.97
N ASP A 239 19.21 8.74 16.47
CA ASP A 239 18.53 9.92 16.99
C ASP A 239 17.21 10.20 16.22
N PRO A 240 16.33 11.05 16.78
CA PRO A 240 15.07 11.41 16.13
C PRO A 240 15.23 12.51 15.04
N VAL A 241 16.38 12.57 14.38
CA VAL A 241 16.64 13.47 13.24
C VAL A 241 16.53 12.66 11.95
N ALA A 242 15.60 13.06 11.08
CA ALA A 242 15.32 12.33 9.84
C ALA A 242 16.41 12.54 8.79
N GLU A 243 16.92 11.46 8.19
CA GLU A 243 17.84 11.50 7.05
C GLU A 243 17.11 11.83 5.74
N VAL A 244 15.82 11.49 5.64
CA VAL A 244 14.97 11.87 4.51
C VAL A 244 13.79 12.68 5.05
N SER A 245 13.50 13.78 4.38
CA SER A 245 12.31 14.59 4.64
C SER A 245 11.78 15.08 3.31
N ASP A 246 10.68 14.50 2.85
CA ASP A 246 10.05 14.80 1.58
C ASP A 246 8.52 14.83 1.70
N THR A 247 7.82 14.71 0.59
CA THR A 247 6.36 14.72 0.54
C THR A 247 5.88 13.59 -0.35
N VAL A 248 4.98 12.76 0.17
CA VAL A 248 4.34 11.66 -0.56
C VAL A 248 2.84 11.96 -0.69
N GLN A 249 2.35 12.05 -1.92
CA GLN A 249 0.94 12.36 -2.22
C GLN A 249 0.39 13.57 -1.42
N GLY A 250 1.21 14.64 -1.26
CA GLY A 250 0.83 15.84 -0.54
C GLY A 250 1.01 15.81 0.99
N HIS A 251 1.46 14.70 1.55
CA HIS A 251 1.67 14.53 2.98
C HIS A 251 3.15 14.50 3.33
N PRO A 252 3.60 15.22 4.38
CA PRO A 252 4.98 15.15 4.87
C PRO A 252 5.36 13.72 5.24
N HIS A 253 6.50 13.29 4.75
CA HIS A 253 7.08 11.98 4.96
C HIS A 253 8.52 12.12 5.46
N LYS A 254 8.91 11.27 6.41
CA LYS A 254 10.27 11.26 6.96
C LYS A 254 10.75 9.83 7.13
N VAL A 255 12.06 9.62 6.93
CA VAL A 255 12.74 8.33 7.18
C VAL A 255 13.92 8.56 8.10
N TYR A 256 14.07 7.67 9.08
CA TYR A 256 15.14 7.65 10.07
C TYR A 256 15.94 6.37 9.87
N ARG A 257 17.29 6.51 9.84
CA ARG A 257 18.21 5.41 9.54
C ARG A 257 19.06 5.04 10.72
N ASP A 258 19.35 3.77 10.83
CA ASP A 258 20.38 3.32 11.77
C ASP A 258 21.79 3.65 11.24
N ASN A 259 22.80 3.44 12.11
CA ASN A 259 24.22 3.67 11.76
C ASN A 259 24.72 2.82 10.59
N GLY A 260 23.97 1.79 10.17
CA GLY A 260 24.25 0.97 8.99
C GLY A 260 23.59 1.49 7.71
N GLY A 261 22.82 2.59 7.79
CA GLY A 261 22.09 3.18 6.67
C GLY A 261 20.77 2.46 6.34
N ARG A 262 20.28 1.59 7.22
CA ARG A 262 19.00 0.89 7.06
C ARG A 262 17.86 1.78 7.55
N ASP A 263 16.80 1.90 6.78
CA ASP A 263 15.56 2.57 7.17
C ASP A 263 14.91 1.79 8.33
N VAL A 264 14.81 2.41 9.52
CA VAL A 264 14.33 1.76 10.75
C VAL A 264 13.05 2.37 11.30
N VAL A 265 12.84 3.68 11.09
CA VAL A 265 11.58 4.34 11.39
C VAL A 265 11.16 5.17 10.19
N GLU A 266 9.86 5.17 9.89
CA GLU A 266 9.26 5.93 8.80
C GLU A 266 7.99 6.64 9.32
N THR A 267 7.72 7.85 8.87
CA THR A 267 6.53 8.59 9.30
C THR A 267 5.77 9.22 8.15
N TYR A 268 4.42 9.18 8.25
CA TYR A 268 3.51 9.90 7.36
C TYR A 268 2.61 10.80 8.18
N SER A 269 2.77 12.12 8.05
CA SER A 269 1.98 13.14 8.73
C SER A 269 0.82 13.57 7.83
N LEU A 270 -0.39 13.04 8.08
CA LEU A 270 -1.56 13.21 7.21
C LEU A 270 -2.17 14.59 7.41
N THR A 271 -1.84 15.52 6.53
CA THR A 271 -2.26 16.93 6.62
C THR A 271 -3.78 17.09 6.66
N GLY A 272 -4.30 17.68 7.71
CA GLY A 272 -5.73 17.96 7.90
C GLY A 272 -6.60 16.74 8.22
N MET A 273 -6.03 15.53 8.23
CA MET A 273 -6.78 14.32 8.53
C MET A 273 -7.07 14.19 10.03
N GLY A 274 -8.29 13.75 10.37
CA GLY A 274 -8.71 13.41 11.73
C GLY A 274 -8.25 12.02 12.16
N HIS A 275 -8.94 11.47 13.18
CA HIS A 275 -8.64 10.14 13.72
C HIS A 275 -9.10 9.03 12.78
N GLY A 276 -8.18 8.27 12.19
CA GLY A 276 -8.56 7.16 11.29
C GLY A 276 -7.40 6.55 10.52
N GLN A 277 -7.73 5.49 9.78
CA GLN A 277 -6.88 4.82 8.80
C GLN A 277 -6.98 5.57 7.46
N PRO A 278 -5.86 6.06 6.87
CA PRO A 278 -5.92 6.71 5.57
C PRO A 278 -6.06 5.68 4.44
N VAL A 279 -6.97 5.97 3.52
CA VAL A 279 -7.20 5.25 2.28
C VAL A 279 -7.24 6.20 1.10
N ASP A 280 -7.17 5.65 -0.11
CA ASP A 280 -7.35 6.33 -1.38
C ASP A 280 -8.30 5.44 -2.21
N PRO A 281 -9.63 5.62 -2.09
CA PRO A 281 -10.60 4.77 -2.78
C PRO A 281 -10.48 4.84 -4.30
N GLY A 282 -10.44 3.67 -4.95
CA GLY A 282 -10.34 3.57 -6.41
C GLY A 282 -9.74 2.24 -6.86
N SER A 283 -9.48 2.13 -8.16
CA SER A 283 -8.93 0.94 -8.80
C SER A 283 -7.51 1.12 -9.34
N GLY A 284 -6.88 2.27 -9.07
CA GLY A 284 -5.50 2.53 -9.46
C GLY A 284 -4.51 1.65 -8.69
N GLU A 285 -3.27 1.55 -9.17
CA GLU A 285 -2.23 0.69 -8.61
C GLU A 285 -1.97 0.95 -7.12
N ALA A 286 -1.92 2.20 -6.69
CA ALA A 286 -1.67 2.59 -5.30
C ALA A 286 -2.94 2.93 -4.52
N GLN A 287 -4.13 2.81 -5.12
CA GLN A 287 -5.41 3.11 -4.51
C GLN A 287 -5.96 1.91 -3.76
N CYS A 288 -6.62 2.14 -2.64
CA CYS A 288 -7.21 1.07 -1.86
C CYS A 288 -8.31 1.55 -0.92
N GLY A 289 -9.07 0.58 -0.45
CA GLY A 289 -10.00 0.71 0.65
C GLY A 289 -11.31 1.39 0.29
N VAL A 290 -12.15 1.51 1.29
CA VAL A 290 -13.46 2.17 1.22
C VAL A 290 -13.58 3.08 2.44
N ALA A 291 -13.91 4.35 2.22
CA ALA A 291 -14.09 5.29 3.32
C ALA A 291 -15.24 4.88 4.25
N GLY A 292 -15.00 4.97 5.55
CA GLY A 292 -15.93 4.60 6.63
C GLY A 292 -15.77 5.51 7.85
N ALA A 293 -16.34 5.11 8.98
CA ALA A 293 -16.37 5.95 10.18
C ALA A 293 -14.97 6.33 10.69
N TYR A 294 -14.01 5.42 10.63
CA TYR A 294 -12.60 5.62 11.04
C TYR A 294 -11.63 5.17 9.95
N VAL A 295 -12.08 5.13 8.70
CA VAL A 295 -11.28 4.86 7.52
C VAL A 295 -11.53 6.02 6.56
N LEU A 296 -10.54 6.91 6.43
CA LEU A 296 -10.72 8.23 5.85
C LEU A 296 -10.05 8.31 4.48
N ASP A 297 -10.78 8.84 3.50
CA ASP A 297 -10.18 9.20 2.21
C ASP A 297 -9.21 10.39 2.43
N ALA A 298 -7.94 10.10 2.26
CA ALA A 298 -6.85 11.07 2.42
C ALA A 298 -5.98 11.16 1.15
N ASN A 299 -6.46 10.61 0.02
CA ASN A 299 -5.73 10.47 -1.24
C ASN A 299 -4.37 9.74 -1.08
N ILE A 300 -4.27 8.88 -0.08
CA ILE A 300 -3.10 8.02 0.15
C ILE A 300 -3.55 6.72 0.81
N CYS A 301 -3.15 5.59 0.25
CA CYS A 301 -3.46 4.27 0.79
C CYS A 301 -2.36 3.81 1.76
N ALA A 302 -2.64 3.78 3.07
CA ALA A 302 -1.66 3.33 4.06
C ALA A 302 -1.30 1.85 3.88
N SER A 303 -2.27 0.95 3.66
CA SER A 303 -2.00 -0.47 3.49
C SER A 303 -1.07 -0.76 2.29
N TYR A 304 -1.22 -0.02 1.19
CA TYR A 304 -0.31 -0.09 0.05
C TYR A 304 1.13 0.33 0.43
N ARG A 305 1.27 1.51 1.03
CA ARG A 305 2.60 2.05 1.38
C ARG A 305 3.30 1.21 2.43
N ILE A 306 2.59 0.81 3.48
CA ILE A 306 3.08 -0.07 4.54
C ILE A 306 3.52 -1.42 3.96
N GLY A 307 2.69 -2.03 3.13
CA GLY A 307 3.04 -3.30 2.51
C GLY A 307 4.26 -3.20 1.59
N ARG A 308 4.42 -2.09 0.88
CA ARG A 308 5.62 -1.83 0.07
C ARG A 308 6.89 -1.63 0.91
N SER A 309 6.82 -0.88 2.01
CA SER A 309 7.99 -0.68 2.88
C SER A 309 8.43 -2.00 3.55
N TRP A 310 7.51 -2.93 3.75
CA TRP A 310 7.81 -4.28 4.22
C TRP A 310 8.29 -5.24 3.12
N GLY A 311 8.36 -4.79 1.85
CA GLY A 311 8.69 -5.66 0.72
C GLY A 311 7.66 -6.77 0.48
N LEU A 312 6.38 -6.54 0.81
CA LEU A 312 5.28 -7.47 0.51
C LEU A 312 4.85 -7.37 -0.94
N ALA A 313 4.67 -6.13 -1.44
CA ALA A 313 4.73 -5.94 -2.86
C ALA A 313 6.08 -6.54 -3.26
N ALA A 314 6.06 -7.56 -4.10
CA ALA A 314 7.25 -7.81 -4.86
C ALA A 314 7.74 -6.44 -5.36
N PRO A 315 9.01 -6.05 -5.19
CA PRO A 315 9.53 -4.91 -5.94
C PRO A 315 9.08 -5.18 -7.35
N ASP A 316 8.46 -4.17 -8.05
CA ASP A 316 7.89 -4.39 -9.39
C ASP A 316 8.68 -5.49 -10.06
N GLY A 317 8.27 -6.76 -9.86
CA GLY A 317 9.06 -7.92 -10.21
C GLY A 317 9.54 -8.85 -9.11
N GLY A 318 8.73 -9.24 -8.11
CA GLY A 318 9.07 -10.31 -7.12
C GLY A 318 8.89 -11.76 -7.59
N GLY A 319 8.86 -12.02 -8.88
CA GLY A 319 9.19 -13.32 -9.44
C GLY A 319 10.67 -13.63 -9.18
N THR A 320 11.02 -14.89 -9.00
CA THR A 320 12.41 -15.35 -8.89
C THR A 320 13.22 -15.13 -10.20
N LEU A 321 12.57 -14.56 -11.22
CA LEU A 321 13.19 -14.33 -12.52
C LEU A 321 14.14 -13.11 -12.48
N PRO A 322 15.32 -13.22 -13.06
CA PRO A 322 16.25 -12.10 -13.16
C PRO A 322 15.67 -10.98 -14.03
N ALA A 323 16.17 -9.77 -13.83
CA ALA A 323 15.85 -8.66 -14.70
C ALA A 323 16.21 -8.98 -16.16
N PRO A 324 15.33 -8.66 -17.12
CA PRO A 324 15.70 -8.67 -18.54
C PRO A 324 16.90 -7.74 -18.80
N SER A 325 17.64 -8.00 -19.87
CA SER A 325 18.62 -7.02 -20.34
C SER A 325 17.96 -5.67 -20.60
N THR A 326 18.71 -4.58 -20.48
CA THR A 326 18.22 -3.24 -20.87
C THR A 326 17.54 -3.30 -22.24
N PRO A 327 16.29 -2.86 -22.38
CA PRO A 327 15.59 -2.92 -23.67
C PRO A 327 16.33 -2.10 -24.74
N THR A 328 16.33 -2.61 -25.95
CA THR A 328 16.86 -1.90 -27.11
C THR A 328 15.72 -1.34 -27.93
N VAL A 329 15.79 -0.06 -28.25
CA VAL A 329 14.85 0.58 -29.18
C VAL A 329 15.19 0.15 -30.60
N THR A 330 14.28 -0.56 -31.27
CA THR A 330 14.51 -1.10 -32.62
C THR A 330 13.85 -0.29 -33.71
N ALA A 331 12.78 0.42 -33.40
CA ALA A 331 12.13 1.35 -34.33
C ALA A 331 11.40 2.45 -33.57
N VAL A 332 11.31 3.62 -34.17
CA VAL A 332 10.56 4.78 -33.66
C VAL A 332 9.82 5.43 -34.82
N SER A 333 8.56 5.80 -34.57
CA SER A 333 7.75 6.62 -35.50
C SER A 333 7.22 7.87 -34.76
N GLY A 334 6.35 8.66 -35.41
CA GLY A 334 5.68 9.78 -34.75
C GLY A 334 4.65 9.34 -33.68
N SER A 335 4.24 8.07 -33.67
CA SER A 335 3.20 7.57 -32.78
C SER A 335 3.49 6.19 -32.20
N SER A 336 4.69 5.66 -32.34
CA SER A 336 5.07 4.36 -31.82
C SER A 336 6.55 4.23 -31.48
N VAL A 337 6.85 3.33 -30.53
CA VAL A 337 8.19 2.90 -30.15
C VAL A 337 8.19 1.36 -30.11
N SER A 338 9.14 0.72 -30.79
CA SER A 338 9.35 -0.72 -30.75
C SER A 338 10.59 -1.06 -29.92
N LEU A 339 10.43 -2.01 -29.01
CA LEU A 339 11.44 -2.45 -28.05
C LEU A 339 11.70 -3.96 -28.20
N THR A 340 12.95 -4.38 -27.97
CA THR A 340 13.35 -5.78 -27.79
C THR A 340 14.30 -5.92 -26.62
N TRP A 341 14.34 -7.09 -25.99
CA TRP A 341 15.25 -7.42 -24.89
C TRP A 341 15.66 -8.87 -24.93
N GLY A 342 16.60 -9.28 -24.08
CA GLY A 342 16.99 -10.69 -23.92
C GLY A 342 15.89 -11.50 -23.28
N ALA A 343 15.56 -12.65 -23.86
CA ALA A 343 14.61 -13.58 -23.25
C ALA A 343 15.14 -14.09 -21.91
N VAL A 344 14.26 -14.13 -20.91
CA VAL A 344 14.57 -14.62 -19.55
C VAL A 344 14.07 -16.05 -19.42
N ALA A 345 14.96 -16.95 -19.01
CA ALA A 345 14.61 -18.36 -18.80
C ALA A 345 13.55 -18.47 -17.67
N GLY A 346 12.47 -19.21 -17.94
CA GLY A 346 11.34 -19.35 -17.01
C GLY A 346 10.27 -18.27 -17.15
N ALA A 347 10.48 -17.22 -17.95
CA ALA A 347 9.45 -16.22 -18.22
C ALA A 347 8.38 -16.81 -19.15
N VAL A 348 7.10 -16.60 -18.80
CA VAL A 348 5.95 -16.92 -19.67
C VAL A 348 5.41 -15.67 -20.36
N SER A 349 5.70 -14.49 -19.81
CA SER A 349 5.36 -13.18 -20.38
C SER A 349 6.27 -12.09 -19.80
N TYR A 350 6.04 -10.86 -20.23
CA TYR A 350 6.76 -9.68 -19.72
C TYR A 350 5.77 -8.57 -19.38
N ARG A 351 6.13 -7.71 -18.43
CA ARG A 351 5.42 -6.47 -18.11
C ARG A 351 6.26 -5.31 -18.57
N VAL A 352 5.73 -4.51 -19.48
CA VAL A 352 6.38 -3.29 -19.98
C VAL A 352 5.75 -2.09 -19.31
N LEU A 353 6.56 -1.25 -18.67
CA LEU A 353 6.13 0.03 -18.10
C LEU A 353 6.64 1.17 -19.00
N ARG A 354 5.77 2.16 -19.24
CA ARG A 354 6.10 3.46 -19.83
C ARG A 354 5.87 4.53 -18.77
N ASP A 355 6.91 5.27 -18.41
CA ASP A 355 6.88 6.33 -17.40
C ASP A 355 6.27 5.88 -16.07
N GLY A 356 6.51 4.60 -15.70
CA GLY A 356 6.00 3.96 -14.49
C GLY A 356 4.60 3.34 -14.60
N ALA A 357 3.87 3.57 -15.71
CA ALA A 357 2.55 2.98 -15.95
C ALA A 357 2.65 1.75 -16.87
N VAL A 358 1.79 0.74 -16.69
CA VAL A 358 1.75 -0.45 -17.55
C VAL A 358 1.35 -0.06 -18.97
N ALA A 359 2.27 -0.26 -19.93
CA ALA A 359 2.04 -0.07 -21.36
C ALA A 359 1.60 -1.35 -22.05
N GLY A 360 2.04 -2.52 -21.55
CA GLY A 360 1.64 -3.80 -22.12
C GLY A 360 2.22 -5.02 -21.40
N ALA A 361 1.70 -6.21 -21.78
CA ALA A 361 2.10 -7.51 -21.21
C ALA A 361 2.34 -8.54 -22.32
N PRO A 362 3.41 -8.38 -23.16
CA PRO A 362 3.69 -9.33 -24.25
C PRO A 362 4.18 -10.69 -23.73
N SER A 363 3.86 -11.76 -24.46
CA SER A 363 4.39 -13.11 -24.22
C SER A 363 5.77 -13.34 -24.87
N SER A 364 6.23 -12.43 -25.72
CA SER A 364 7.54 -12.46 -26.37
C SER A 364 8.47 -11.37 -25.84
N ALA A 365 9.79 -11.53 -26.02
CA ALA A 365 10.80 -10.55 -25.60
C ALA A 365 10.86 -9.32 -26.54
N SER A 366 9.68 -8.84 -26.96
CA SER A 366 9.51 -7.65 -27.82
C SER A 366 8.16 -7.02 -27.55
N PHE A 367 8.09 -5.68 -27.74
CA PHE A 367 6.86 -4.91 -27.58
C PHE A 367 6.87 -3.71 -28.49
N THR A 368 5.70 -3.38 -29.06
CA THR A 368 5.51 -2.12 -29.77
C THR A 368 4.45 -1.31 -29.05
N ASP A 369 4.86 -0.18 -28.52
CA ASP A 369 3.98 0.81 -27.92
C ASP A 369 3.44 1.73 -29.01
N THR A 370 2.14 1.99 -28.99
CA THR A 370 1.42 2.77 -30.01
C THR A 370 0.55 3.86 -29.38
N GLY A 371 0.08 4.81 -30.19
CA GLY A 371 -0.74 5.91 -29.68
C GLY A 371 0.06 6.96 -28.91
N LEU A 372 1.36 7.04 -29.21
CA LEU A 372 2.26 8.01 -28.60
C LEU A 372 2.17 9.38 -29.28
N SER A 373 2.49 10.44 -28.53
CA SER A 373 2.58 11.80 -29.08
C SER A 373 3.86 11.99 -29.85
N PRO A 374 3.84 12.68 -31.01
CA PRO A 374 5.04 12.99 -31.78
C PRO A 374 6.02 13.87 -30.98
N GLY A 375 7.34 13.67 -31.20
CA GLY A 375 8.40 14.46 -30.59
C GLY A 375 8.55 14.31 -29.08
N SER A 376 7.84 13.35 -28.47
CA SER A 376 7.77 13.12 -27.02
C SER A 376 8.76 12.04 -26.60
N THR A 377 9.36 12.21 -25.39
CA THR A 377 10.31 11.24 -24.83
C THR A 377 9.63 10.39 -23.76
N TYR A 378 9.76 9.09 -23.89
CA TYR A 378 9.20 8.10 -22.97
C TYR A 378 10.31 7.25 -22.36
N THR A 379 10.15 6.85 -21.09
CA THR A 379 11.06 5.96 -20.38
C THR A 379 10.42 4.60 -20.21
N TYR A 380 11.10 3.54 -20.65
CA TYR A 380 10.60 2.17 -20.59
C TYR A 380 11.44 1.31 -19.64
N THR A 381 10.77 0.47 -18.85
CA THR A 381 11.35 -0.64 -18.13
C THR A 381 10.58 -1.92 -18.42
N VAL A 382 11.22 -3.07 -18.30
CA VAL A 382 10.62 -4.38 -18.57
C VAL A 382 10.92 -5.33 -17.43
N SER A 383 9.92 -6.08 -16.95
CA SER A 383 10.07 -7.18 -16.01
C SER A 383 9.63 -8.50 -16.67
N ALA A 384 10.35 -9.59 -16.40
CA ALA A 384 9.93 -10.92 -16.79
C ALA A 384 8.85 -11.44 -15.83
N VAL A 385 7.82 -12.14 -16.34
CA VAL A 385 6.71 -12.68 -15.55
C VAL A 385 6.74 -14.20 -15.61
N ASP A 386 6.68 -14.87 -14.46
CA ASP A 386 6.71 -16.32 -14.33
C ASP A 386 5.30 -16.96 -14.50
N GLY A 387 5.24 -18.29 -14.43
CA GLY A 387 3.99 -19.05 -14.59
C GLY A 387 2.95 -18.84 -13.48
N SER A 388 3.32 -18.19 -12.37
CA SER A 388 2.39 -17.78 -11.31
C SER A 388 1.82 -16.36 -11.53
N GLY A 389 2.31 -15.64 -12.56
CA GLY A 389 1.96 -14.24 -12.80
C GLY A 389 2.84 -13.26 -12.03
N ALA A 390 3.83 -13.73 -11.26
CA ALA A 390 4.74 -12.87 -10.54
C ALA A 390 5.80 -12.30 -11.48
N ALA A 391 5.97 -10.98 -11.48
CA ALA A 391 6.97 -10.29 -12.28
C ALA A 391 8.32 -10.24 -11.55
N GLY A 392 9.43 -10.54 -12.23
CA GLY A 392 10.81 -10.44 -11.75
C GLY A 392 11.32 -8.99 -11.66
N SER A 393 12.57 -8.79 -11.23
CA SER A 393 13.17 -7.46 -11.13
C SER A 393 13.09 -6.70 -12.48
N PRO A 394 12.83 -5.38 -12.47
CA PRO A 394 12.79 -4.59 -13.69
C PRO A 394 14.19 -4.43 -14.32
N SER A 395 14.23 -4.30 -15.63
CA SER A 395 15.43 -3.94 -16.39
C SER A 395 15.92 -2.54 -16.00
N ALA A 396 17.16 -2.21 -16.35
CA ALA A 396 17.57 -0.82 -16.43
C ALA A 396 16.67 -0.07 -17.43
N PRO A 397 16.37 1.23 -17.16
CA PRO A 397 15.49 2.02 -18.02
C PRO A 397 16.14 2.34 -19.36
N VAL A 398 15.32 2.39 -20.43
CA VAL A 398 15.69 2.92 -21.74
C VAL A 398 14.79 4.11 -22.08
N ARG A 399 15.36 5.14 -22.71
CA ARG A 399 14.60 6.29 -23.22
C ARG A 399 14.45 6.21 -24.72
N ALA A 400 13.25 6.54 -25.21
CA ALA A 400 12.97 6.65 -26.64
C ALA A 400 12.19 7.94 -26.91
N THR A 401 12.58 8.66 -27.98
CA THR A 401 11.88 9.89 -28.41
C THR A 401 11.19 9.59 -29.74
N THR A 402 9.89 9.80 -29.81
CA THR A 402 9.12 9.68 -31.05
C THR A 402 9.55 10.72 -32.07
N THR A 403 9.42 10.40 -33.35
CA THR A 403 9.76 11.35 -34.45
C THR A 403 8.64 12.38 -34.61
N GLY A 404 8.99 13.55 -35.20
CA GLY A 404 8.05 14.64 -35.45
C GLY A 404 8.20 15.79 -34.46
N THR A 405 7.37 16.80 -34.64
CA THR A 405 7.30 17.96 -33.74
C THR A 405 6.27 17.67 -32.66
N PRO A 406 6.54 17.97 -31.39
CA PRO A 406 5.51 17.85 -30.34
C PRO A 406 4.27 18.67 -30.69
N PRO A 407 3.08 18.23 -30.30
CA PRO A 407 1.86 19.01 -30.51
C PRO A 407 2.02 20.42 -29.92
N ALA A 408 1.59 21.42 -30.67
CA ALA A 408 1.58 22.79 -30.16
C ALA A 408 0.45 22.96 -29.15
N CYS A 409 0.81 23.46 -27.97
CA CYS A 409 -0.15 23.73 -26.91
C CYS A 409 -0.34 25.24 -26.70
N HIS A 410 -1.58 25.65 -26.55
CA HIS A 410 -1.97 27.04 -26.38
C HIS A 410 -2.92 27.18 -25.19
N THR A 411 -2.45 27.77 -24.11
CA THR A 411 -3.30 28.13 -22.96
C THR A 411 -3.74 29.58 -23.11
N ASP A 412 -5.03 29.80 -23.21
CA ASP A 412 -5.61 31.14 -23.39
C ASP A 412 -7.08 31.18 -22.97
N ASN A 413 -7.68 32.37 -22.92
CA ASN A 413 -9.11 32.50 -22.74
C ASN A 413 -9.87 32.27 -24.05
N ASN A 414 -11.18 31.99 -23.93
CA ASN A 414 -12.02 31.66 -25.07
C ASN A 414 -12.08 32.77 -26.14
N TYR A 415 -12.01 34.04 -25.74
CA TYR A 415 -11.95 35.16 -26.70
C TYR A 415 -10.65 35.09 -27.56
N ASN A 416 -9.53 34.87 -26.92
CA ASN A 416 -8.23 34.80 -27.58
C ASN A 416 -8.10 33.54 -28.44
N HIS A 417 -8.63 32.42 -28.03
CA HIS A 417 -8.67 31.17 -28.84
C HIS A 417 -9.42 31.41 -30.16
N VAL A 418 -10.56 32.10 -30.10
CA VAL A 418 -11.32 32.47 -31.33
C VAL A 418 -10.56 33.46 -32.16
N ALA A 419 -9.96 34.52 -31.56
CA ALA A 419 -9.19 35.52 -32.26
C ALA A 419 -7.94 34.91 -32.95
N ALA A 420 -7.36 33.88 -32.38
CA ALA A 420 -6.19 33.17 -32.93
C ALA A 420 -6.57 32.03 -33.91
N GLY A 421 -7.86 31.84 -34.21
CA GLY A 421 -8.31 30.80 -35.14
C GLY A 421 -8.22 29.38 -34.64
N ARG A 422 -8.01 29.18 -33.32
CA ARG A 422 -7.97 27.87 -32.67
C ARG A 422 -9.36 27.34 -32.27
N ALA A 423 -10.33 28.23 -32.24
CA ALA A 423 -11.71 27.93 -31.91
C ALA A 423 -12.67 28.82 -32.75
N HIS A 424 -13.96 28.52 -32.76
CA HIS A 424 -15.00 29.34 -33.35
C HIS A 424 -16.16 29.53 -32.37
N GLN A 425 -16.94 30.59 -32.59
CA GLN A 425 -18.06 30.92 -31.73
C GLN A 425 -19.39 30.70 -32.47
N VAL A 426 -20.37 30.07 -31.80
CA VAL A 426 -21.73 29.91 -32.27
C VAL A 426 -22.70 30.30 -31.14
N LEU A 427 -23.54 31.32 -31.37
CA LEU A 427 -24.53 31.79 -30.41
C LEU A 427 -24.00 32.07 -28.99
N GLY A 428 -22.78 32.62 -28.89
CA GLY A 428 -22.14 32.93 -27.58
C GLY A 428 -21.40 31.77 -26.91
N THR A 429 -21.41 30.58 -27.52
CA THR A 429 -20.64 29.41 -27.07
C THR A 429 -19.44 29.19 -27.99
N VAL A 430 -18.30 28.84 -27.43
CA VAL A 430 -17.04 28.58 -28.14
C VAL A 430 -16.81 27.08 -28.30
N TYR A 431 -16.32 26.68 -29.47
CA TYR A 431 -15.99 25.29 -29.80
C TYR A 431 -14.59 25.24 -30.40
N ALA A 432 -13.77 24.26 -29.94
CA ALA A 432 -12.45 24.03 -30.49
C ALA A 432 -12.52 23.60 -31.96
N ASN A 433 -11.69 24.19 -32.81
CA ASN A 433 -11.69 23.89 -34.25
C ASN A 433 -11.20 22.46 -34.50
N GLY A 434 -11.84 21.78 -35.43
CA GLY A 434 -11.54 20.37 -35.76
C GLY A 434 -12.26 19.38 -34.85
N SER A 435 -12.07 19.42 -33.53
CA SER A 435 -12.74 18.49 -32.59
C SER A 435 -14.20 18.85 -32.31
N GLY A 436 -14.58 20.13 -32.42
CA GLY A 436 -15.91 20.61 -32.04
C GLY A 436 -16.21 20.53 -30.53
N GLN A 437 -15.20 20.33 -29.67
CA GLN A 437 -15.42 20.30 -28.24
C GLN A 437 -15.89 21.65 -27.70
N ASN A 438 -16.91 21.61 -26.83
CA ASN A 438 -17.51 22.79 -26.22
C ASN A 438 -16.56 23.36 -25.15
N MET A 439 -16.14 24.62 -25.32
CA MET A 439 -15.26 25.38 -24.45
C MET A 439 -16.00 26.35 -23.53
N GLY A 440 -17.35 26.38 -23.58
CA GLY A 440 -18.16 27.27 -22.77
C GLY A 440 -18.35 28.65 -23.40
N LEU A 441 -18.55 29.69 -22.58
CA LEU A 441 -18.96 31.02 -23.02
C LEU A 441 -17.83 31.78 -23.72
N TYR A 442 -18.19 32.56 -24.74
CA TYR A 442 -17.30 33.50 -25.43
C TYR A 442 -17.00 34.71 -24.55
N ASN A 443 -15.93 34.64 -23.76
CA ASN A 443 -15.52 35.71 -22.87
C ASN A 443 -13.99 35.55 -22.54
N VAL A 444 -13.48 36.48 -21.73
CA VAL A 444 -12.08 36.49 -21.26
C VAL A 444 -11.86 35.82 -19.90
N PHE A 445 -12.90 35.21 -19.31
CA PHE A 445 -12.84 34.62 -17.98
C PHE A 445 -12.76 33.08 -18.03
N VAL A 446 -13.24 32.45 -19.11
CA VAL A 446 -13.12 31.01 -19.32
C VAL A 446 -11.82 30.76 -20.07
N THR A 447 -10.92 30.00 -19.45
CA THR A 447 -9.59 29.67 -20.00
C THR A 447 -9.50 28.17 -20.25
N HIS A 448 -8.92 27.80 -21.39
CA HIS A 448 -8.62 26.43 -21.75
C HIS A 448 -7.19 26.30 -22.28
N THR A 449 -6.62 25.12 -22.14
CA THR A 449 -5.45 24.70 -22.89
C THR A 449 -5.91 23.90 -24.10
N LEU A 450 -5.53 24.30 -25.31
CA LEU A 450 -5.79 23.57 -26.55
C LEU A 450 -4.51 22.95 -27.09
N GLU A 451 -4.55 21.66 -27.36
CA GLU A 451 -3.52 20.91 -28.06
C GLU A 451 -3.84 20.84 -29.55
N GLU A 452 -2.91 21.22 -30.41
CA GLU A 452 -3.03 21.05 -31.86
C GLU A 452 -2.55 19.63 -32.24
N THR A 453 -3.47 18.68 -32.35
CA THR A 453 -3.16 17.26 -32.66
C THR A 453 -2.85 17.02 -34.13
N SER A 454 -3.26 17.92 -35.01
CA SER A 454 -2.92 18.03 -36.43
C SER A 454 -3.21 19.45 -36.93
N PRO A 455 -2.65 19.90 -38.06
CA PRO A 455 -2.85 21.28 -38.55
C PRO A 455 -4.35 21.68 -38.54
N GLY A 456 -4.67 22.69 -37.72
CA GLY A 456 -6.03 23.22 -37.55
C GLY A 456 -7.02 22.35 -36.77
N HIS A 457 -6.57 21.26 -36.19
CA HIS A 457 -7.40 20.38 -35.35
C HIS A 457 -6.98 20.49 -33.88
N PHE A 458 -7.80 21.12 -33.05
CA PHE A 458 -7.55 21.43 -31.65
C PHE A 458 -8.46 20.60 -30.74
N VAL A 459 -7.88 20.07 -29.64
CA VAL A 459 -8.58 19.37 -28.57
C VAL A 459 -8.34 20.04 -27.23
N ILE A 460 -9.31 20.00 -26.31
CA ILE A 460 -9.14 20.53 -24.96
C ILE A 460 -8.19 19.61 -24.18
N ALA A 461 -7.12 20.19 -23.64
CA ALA A 461 -6.05 19.53 -22.88
C ALA A 461 -5.80 20.22 -21.53
N ASP A 462 -6.84 20.55 -20.78
CA ASP A 462 -6.78 21.28 -19.51
C ASP A 462 -6.07 20.51 -18.39
N SER A 463 -5.95 19.19 -18.50
CA SER A 463 -5.13 18.35 -17.59
C SER A 463 -3.63 18.43 -17.85
N GLY A 464 -3.21 19.18 -18.83
CA GLY A 464 -1.84 19.34 -19.30
C GLY A 464 -1.61 18.72 -20.68
N CYS A 465 -0.73 19.36 -21.45
CA CYS A 465 -0.29 18.80 -22.72
C CYS A 465 0.77 17.71 -22.51
N PRO A 466 0.80 16.67 -23.35
CA PRO A 466 1.88 15.70 -23.32
C PRO A 466 3.23 16.41 -23.53
N SER A 467 4.14 16.24 -22.57
CA SER A 467 5.50 16.80 -22.61
C SER A 467 6.46 15.87 -23.34
#